data_f1ec62ae7efd115ec44d5514d94d5c04
#
_entry.id   f1ec62ae7efd115ec44d5514d94d5c04
#
_cell.length_a   1.000
_cell.length_b   1.000
_cell.length_c   1.000
_cell.angle_alpha   90.00
_cell.angle_beta   90.00
_cell.angle_gamma   90.00
#
_symmetry.space_group_name_H-M   'P 1'
#
loop_
_entity.id
_entity.type
_entity.pdbx_description
1 polymer ?
#
loop_
_entity_poly.entity_id
_entity_poly.type
_entity_poly.pdbx_seq_one_letter_code
_entity_poly.pdbx_strand_id
1 'polypeptide(L)'
;MFNEKNETLVYKVFMQNNNPLSPHLQIYRWQISSLLSITHRIVGVINFFAITLICIWSTSLLLGQSSYQMFQTFFNTIFGKFFVISLCWTFSFHILNEIRHLIWDAGFGFEQKIAKITGIIAFIGSFVLTILFYLIGRNFF
;
A
#
# COMPACT_ATOMS: atom_id res chain seq x y z
N MET A 1 19.97 -37.81 -43.93
CA MET A 1 19.22 -38.76 -43.10
C MET A 1 19.27 -38.21 -41.68
N PHE A 2 18.33 -37.34 -41.34
CA PHE A 2 18.25 -36.73 -39.99
C PHE A 2 17.79 -37.82 -39.02
N ASN A 3 18.53 -37.99 -37.94
CA ASN A 3 18.37 -39.10 -37.01
C ASN A 3 17.26 -38.75 -35.99
N GLU A 4 16.05 -39.31 -36.20
CA GLU A 4 14.88 -39.20 -35.33
C GLU A 4 15.15 -39.46 -33.83
N LYS A 5 16.17 -40.27 -33.55
CA LYS A 5 16.61 -40.56 -32.18
C LYS A 5 17.18 -39.35 -31.45
N ASN A 6 17.78 -38.39 -32.17
CA ASN A 6 18.37 -37.19 -31.54
C ASN A 6 17.27 -36.17 -31.18
N GLU A 7 16.21 -36.06 -31.96
CA GLU A 7 15.09 -35.19 -31.65
C GLU A 7 14.31 -35.69 -30.42
N THR A 8 14.10 -36.98 -30.32
CA THR A 8 13.42 -37.57 -29.14
C THR A 8 14.27 -37.47 -27.88
N LEU A 9 15.59 -37.52 -27.97
CA LEU A 9 16.48 -37.27 -26.81
C LEU A 9 16.49 -35.81 -26.39
N VAL A 10 16.56 -34.90 -27.35
CA VAL A 10 16.47 -33.43 -27.07
C VAL A 10 15.12 -33.11 -26.46
N TYR A 11 14.03 -33.66 -26.99
CA TYR A 11 12.69 -33.49 -26.44
C TYR A 11 12.56 -34.05 -25.01
N LYS A 12 13.13 -35.24 -24.75
CA LYS A 12 13.17 -35.83 -23.39
C LYS A 12 14.00 -35.02 -22.42
N VAL A 13 15.14 -34.48 -22.85
CA VAL A 13 15.99 -33.62 -22.01
C VAL A 13 15.28 -32.27 -21.71
N PHE A 14 14.56 -31.71 -22.69
CA PHE A 14 13.75 -30.52 -22.47
C PHE A 14 12.56 -30.77 -21.55
N MET A 15 11.90 -31.95 -21.65
CA MET A 15 10.77 -32.30 -20.77
C MET A 15 11.21 -32.76 -19.37
N GLN A 16 12.47 -33.17 -19.21
CA GLN A 16 13.03 -33.59 -17.91
C GLN A 16 13.63 -32.42 -17.13
N ASN A 17 13.61 -31.21 -17.73
CA ASN A 17 14.05 -30.00 -17.06
C ASN A 17 12.93 -29.55 -16.10
N ASN A 18 12.97 -30.05 -14.86
CA ASN A 18 12.11 -29.66 -13.73
C ASN A 18 12.37 -28.22 -13.28
N ASN A 19 12.90 -27.38 -14.17
CA ASN A 19 13.09 -25.96 -13.86
C ASN A 19 11.70 -25.30 -13.74
N PRO A 20 11.45 -24.57 -12.66
CA PRO A 20 10.19 -23.85 -12.51
C PRO A 20 10.02 -22.88 -13.69
N LEU A 21 8.84 -22.94 -14.33
CA LEU A 21 8.49 -21.99 -15.39
C LEU A 21 8.65 -20.56 -14.87
N SER A 22 9.38 -19.74 -15.64
CA SER A 22 9.45 -18.31 -15.37
C SER A 22 8.04 -17.72 -15.30
N PRO A 23 7.71 -16.87 -14.32
CA PRO A 23 6.39 -16.26 -14.21
C PRO A 23 6.20 -15.24 -15.33
N HIS A 24 5.73 -15.71 -16.50
CA HIS A 24 5.27 -14.83 -17.56
C HIS A 24 3.99 -14.12 -17.14
N LEU A 25 3.77 -12.88 -17.64
CA LEU A 25 2.58 -12.07 -17.32
C LEU A 25 1.26 -12.83 -17.50
N GLN A 26 1.20 -13.79 -18.44
CA GLN A 26 0.01 -14.60 -18.72
C GLN A 26 -0.31 -15.65 -17.66
N ILE A 27 0.68 -16.09 -16.87
CA ILE A 27 0.54 -17.12 -15.83
C ILE A 27 0.76 -16.59 -14.43
N TYR A 28 1.13 -15.32 -14.29
CA TYR A 28 1.35 -14.68 -12.99
C TYR A 28 0.02 -14.52 -12.25
N ARG A 29 -0.08 -15.16 -11.09
CA ARG A 29 -1.20 -14.96 -10.17
C ARG A 29 -0.83 -13.92 -9.14
N TRP A 30 -1.62 -12.86 -9.08
CA TRP A 30 -1.42 -11.80 -8.09
C TRP A 30 -1.46 -12.37 -6.66
N GLN A 31 -0.36 -12.17 -5.95
CA GLN A 31 -0.29 -12.51 -4.53
C GLN A 31 -0.65 -11.28 -3.70
N ILE A 32 -1.37 -11.50 -2.60
CA ILE A 32 -1.80 -10.41 -1.70
C ILE A 32 -0.60 -9.63 -1.16
N SER A 33 0.50 -10.30 -0.83
CA SER A 33 1.73 -9.64 -0.37
C SER A 33 2.34 -8.70 -1.40
N SER A 34 2.28 -9.07 -2.69
CA SER A 34 2.75 -8.24 -3.80
C SER A 34 1.88 -6.98 -3.97
N LEU A 35 0.55 -7.14 -3.92
CA LEU A 35 -0.39 -6.02 -3.96
C LEU A 35 -0.17 -5.05 -2.80
N LEU A 36 -0.04 -5.56 -1.59
CA LEU A 36 0.20 -4.73 -0.40
C LEU A 36 1.52 -3.97 -0.50
N SER A 37 2.58 -4.61 -1.03
CA SER A 37 3.87 -3.95 -1.22
C SER A 37 3.79 -2.79 -2.23
N ILE A 38 3.09 -2.99 -3.35
CA ILE A 38 2.88 -1.93 -4.35
C ILE A 38 2.04 -0.80 -3.76
N THR A 39 0.92 -1.14 -3.11
CA THR A 39 0.04 -0.15 -2.46
C THR A 39 0.79 0.65 -1.41
N HIS A 40 1.63 0.00 -0.58
CA HIS A 40 2.42 0.68 0.44
C HIS A 40 3.38 1.72 -0.15
N ARG A 41 4.04 1.41 -1.27
CA ARG A 41 4.91 2.36 -1.98
C ARG A 41 4.14 3.55 -2.54
N ILE A 42 2.99 3.31 -3.19
CA ILE A 42 2.13 4.37 -3.72
C ILE A 42 1.65 5.28 -2.60
N VAL A 43 1.17 4.69 -1.51
CA VAL A 43 0.70 5.41 -0.32
C VAL A 43 1.83 6.21 0.33
N GLY A 44 3.06 5.69 0.35
CA GLY A 44 4.23 6.43 0.83
C GLY A 44 4.49 7.72 0.06
N VAL A 45 4.39 7.67 -1.27
CA VAL A 45 4.51 8.87 -2.13
C VAL A 45 3.36 9.84 -1.86
N ILE A 46 2.12 9.35 -1.73
CA ILE A 46 0.97 10.20 -1.40
C ILE A 46 1.18 10.89 -0.05
N ASN A 47 1.65 10.18 0.97
CA ASN A 47 1.90 10.71 2.29
C ASN A 47 3.01 11.78 2.30
N PHE A 48 4.03 11.64 1.46
CA PHE A 48 5.04 12.68 1.27
C PHE A 48 4.39 14.02 0.82
N PHE A 49 3.52 13.97 -0.19
CA PHE A 49 2.78 15.16 -0.62
C PHE A 49 1.78 15.64 0.43
N ALA A 50 1.14 14.72 1.16
CA ALA A 50 0.22 15.06 2.24
C ALA A 50 0.92 15.84 3.37
N ILE A 51 2.12 15.43 3.79
CA ILE A 51 2.92 16.16 4.78
C ILE A 51 3.26 17.57 4.27
N THR A 52 3.64 17.71 3.00
CA THR A 52 3.90 19.00 2.38
C THR A 52 2.66 19.91 2.44
N LEU A 53 1.47 19.36 2.12
CA LEU A 53 0.21 20.10 2.23
C LEU A 53 -0.12 20.51 3.66
N ILE A 54 0.15 19.66 4.64
CA ILE A 54 -0.01 19.98 6.08
C ILE A 54 0.92 21.13 6.47
N CYS A 55 2.17 21.13 6.00
CA CYS A 55 3.10 22.24 6.23
C CYS A 55 2.59 23.56 5.62
N ILE A 56 2.08 23.53 4.40
CA ILE A 56 1.50 24.70 3.72
C ILE A 56 0.27 25.19 4.49
N TRP A 57 -0.63 24.30 4.88
CA TRP A 57 -1.80 24.64 5.69
C TRP A 57 -1.40 25.26 7.04
N SER A 58 -0.45 24.65 7.75
CA SER A 58 0.05 25.17 9.02
C SER A 58 0.69 26.58 8.86
N THR A 59 1.41 26.79 7.76
CA THR A 59 1.99 28.10 7.44
C THR A 59 0.89 29.13 7.17
N SER A 60 -0.23 28.74 6.56
CA SER A 60 -1.35 29.65 6.32
C SER A 60 -1.96 30.23 7.61
N LEU A 61 -1.88 29.49 8.72
CA LEU A 61 -2.31 29.99 10.05
C LEU A 61 -1.44 31.17 10.51
N LEU A 62 -0.14 31.17 10.15
CA LEU A 62 0.79 32.24 10.50
C LEU A 62 0.65 33.48 9.60
N LEU A 63 0.18 33.26 8.35
CA LEU A 63 0.01 34.34 7.37
C LEU A 63 -1.26 35.17 7.56
N GLY A 64 -2.13 34.76 8.48
CA GLY A 64 -3.32 35.51 8.87
C GLY A 64 -4.65 34.93 8.36
N GLN A 65 -5.72 35.56 8.82
CA GLN A 65 -7.09 35.08 8.69
C GLN A 65 -7.53 34.85 7.22
N SER A 66 -7.11 35.72 6.32
CA SER A 66 -7.51 35.63 4.89
C SER A 66 -6.96 34.34 4.23
N SER A 67 -5.69 34.02 4.47
CA SER A 67 -5.04 32.83 3.94
C SER A 67 -5.65 31.56 4.51
N TYR A 68 -5.94 31.54 5.80
CA TYR A 68 -6.57 30.41 6.49
C TYR A 68 -8.00 30.15 6.00
N GLN A 69 -8.80 31.20 5.79
CA GLN A 69 -10.17 31.06 5.31
C GLN A 69 -10.29 30.35 3.97
N MET A 70 -9.31 30.50 3.09
CA MET A 70 -9.29 29.79 1.81
C MET A 70 -9.24 28.28 2.00
N PHE A 71 -8.37 27.80 2.90
CA PHE A 71 -8.29 26.37 3.22
C PHE A 71 -9.55 25.87 3.95
N GLN A 72 -10.07 26.64 4.87
CA GLN A 72 -11.28 26.30 5.60
C GLN A 72 -12.49 26.16 4.66
N THR A 73 -12.62 27.04 3.69
CA THR A 73 -13.66 26.98 2.67
C THR A 73 -13.55 25.67 1.87
N PHE A 74 -12.34 25.29 1.44
CA PHE A 74 -12.13 24.04 0.73
C PHE A 74 -12.46 22.81 1.59
N PHE A 75 -11.96 22.73 2.82
CA PHE A 75 -12.19 21.57 3.69
C PHE A 75 -13.64 21.42 4.15
N ASN A 76 -14.43 22.48 4.13
CA ASN A 76 -15.86 22.42 4.40
C ASN A 76 -16.67 21.84 3.24
N THR A 77 -16.11 21.79 2.03
CA THR A 77 -16.76 21.14 0.88
C THR A 77 -16.82 19.63 1.04
N ILE A 78 -17.74 18.99 0.32
CA ILE A 78 -17.86 17.53 0.30
C ILE A 78 -16.58 16.88 -0.24
N PHE A 79 -15.94 17.49 -1.25
CA PHE A 79 -14.68 17.06 -1.84
C PHE A 79 -13.52 17.20 -0.85
N GLY A 80 -13.44 18.32 -0.12
CA GLY A 80 -12.43 18.54 0.91
C GLY A 80 -12.52 17.50 2.04
N LYS A 81 -13.72 17.20 2.51
CA LYS A 81 -13.96 16.17 3.52
C LYS A 81 -13.53 14.78 3.04
N PHE A 82 -13.93 14.42 1.81
CA PHE A 82 -13.51 13.16 1.20
C PHE A 82 -11.99 13.08 1.05
N PHE A 83 -11.36 14.18 0.64
CA PHE A 83 -9.91 14.28 0.51
C PHE A 83 -9.20 14.04 1.85
N VAL A 84 -9.64 14.70 2.93
CA VAL A 84 -9.06 14.51 4.28
C VAL A 84 -9.23 13.08 4.76
N ILE A 85 -10.42 12.47 4.58
CA ILE A 85 -10.66 11.08 4.96
C ILE A 85 -9.75 10.14 4.18
N SER A 86 -9.54 10.38 2.88
CA SER A 86 -8.64 9.60 2.04
C SER A 86 -7.20 9.69 2.52
N LEU A 87 -6.73 10.90 2.89
CA LEU A 87 -5.39 11.08 3.47
C LEU A 87 -5.27 10.38 4.84
N CYS A 88 -6.27 10.46 5.69
CA CYS A 88 -6.27 9.71 6.96
C CYS A 88 -6.15 8.20 6.72
N TRP A 89 -6.81 7.68 5.68
CA TRP A 89 -6.67 6.27 5.33
C TRP A 89 -5.27 5.93 4.83
N THR A 90 -4.66 6.76 3.98
CA THR A 90 -3.29 6.51 3.50
C THR A 90 -2.28 6.49 4.65
N PHE A 91 -2.40 7.41 5.60
CA PHE A 91 -1.58 7.41 6.81
C PHE A 91 -1.79 6.15 7.67
N SER A 92 -3.04 5.79 7.92
CA SER A 92 -3.40 4.62 8.73
C SER A 92 -2.85 3.33 8.11
N PHE A 93 -3.01 3.18 6.79
CA PHE A 93 -2.50 2.03 6.05
C PHE A 93 -0.96 1.99 6.08
N HIS A 94 -0.30 3.13 5.90
CA HIS A 94 1.15 3.22 5.92
C HIS A 94 1.71 2.81 7.28
N ILE A 95 1.19 3.38 8.38
CA ILE A 95 1.61 3.05 9.75
C ILE A 95 1.46 1.57 10.06
N LEU A 96 0.31 0.96 9.72
CA LEU A 96 0.08 -0.45 10.01
C LEU A 96 1.03 -1.37 9.22
N ASN A 97 1.37 -1.00 7.99
CA ASN A 97 2.35 -1.75 7.21
C ASN A 97 3.78 -1.52 7.72
N GLU A 98 4.14 -0.33 8.19
CA GLU A 98 5.43 -0.08 8.82
C GLU A 98 5.61 -0.92 10.09
N ILE A 99 4.60 -1.01 10.94
CA ILE A 99 4.62 -1.89 12.12
C ILE A 99 4.85 -3.34 11.68
N ARG A 100 4.21 -3.78 10.60
CA ARG A 100 4.41 -5.11 10.04
C ARG A 100 5.85 -5.34 9.56
N HIS A 101 6.46 -4.35 8.90
CA HIS A 101 7.86 -4.39 8.48
C HIS A 101 8.80 -4.43 9.69
N LEU A 102 8.55 -3.65 10.74
CA LEU A 102 9.32 -3.71 11.99
C LEU A 102 9.27 -5.09 12.65
N ILE A 103 8.12 -5.78 12.60
CA ILE A 103 8.01 -7.16 13.11
C ILE A 103 8.87 -8.12 12.29
N TRP A 104 8.94 -7.95 10.98
CA TRP A 104 9.81 -8.73 10.12
C TRP A 104 11.30 -8.43 10.39
N ASP A 105 11.67 -7.17 10.55
CA ASP A 105 13.04 -6.78 10.89
C ASP A 105 13.48 -7.37 12.24
N ALA A 106 12.55 -7.59 13.17
CA ALA A 106 12.78 -8.30 14.41
C ALA A 106 12.88 -9.84 14.24
N GLY A 107 12.73 -10.36 13.03
CA GLY A 107 12.90 -11.79 12.72
C GLY A 107 11.64 -12.63 12.86
N PHE A 108 10.44 -12.03 12.99
CA PHE A 108 9.20 -12.76 13.21
C PHE A 108 8.25 -12.65 12.01
N GLY A 109 7.45 -13.71 11.78
CA GLY A 109 6.30 -13.64 10.87
C GLY A 109 6.61 -13.80 9.38
N PHE A 110 7.76 -14.37 9.00
CA PHE A 110 8.16 -14.56 7.59
C PHE A 110 7.40 -15.68 6.87
N GLU A 111 6.70 -16.56 7.61
CA GLU A 111 5.93 -17.60 6.95
C GLU A 111 4.90 -17.00 5.99
N GLN A 112 4.81 -17.51 4.77
CA GLN A 112 3.90 -17.00 3.73
C GLN A 112 2.44 -16.90 4.20
N LYS A 113 2.01 -17.86 5.01
CA LYS A 113 0.66 -17.89 5.58
C LYS A 113 0.44 -16.74 6.56
N ILE A 114 1.40 -16.52 7.45
CA ILE A 114 1.37 -15.44 8.45
C ILE A 114 1.46 -14.08 7.75
N ALA A 115 2.38 -13.94 6.80
CA ALA A 115 2.55 -12.72 6.01
C ALA A 115 1.28 -12.32 5.24
N LYS A 116 0.52 -13.30 4.74
CA LYS A 116 -0.76 -13.07 4.07
C LYS A 116 -1.85 -12.61 5.06
N ILE A 117 -1.95 -13.28 6.21
CA ILE A 117 -2.97 -12.96 7.23
C ILE A 117 -2.71 -11.58 7.83
N THR A 118 -1.48 -11.30 8.25
CA THR A 118 -1.10 -10.00 8.83
C THR A 118 -1.30 -8.85 7.82
N GLY A 119 -1.07 -9.10 6.53
CA GLY A 119 -1.35 -8.13 5.48
C GLY A 119 -2.84 -7.79 5.33
N ILE A 120 -3.72 -8.81 5.40
CA ILE A 120 -5.18 -8.60 5.37
C ILE A 120 -5.63 -7.84 6.62
N ILE A 121 -5.10 -8.20 7.80
CA ILE A 121 -5.39 -7.51 9.06
C ILE A 121 -4.97 -6.04 8.98
N ALA A 122 -3.78 -5.74 8.46
CA ALA A 122 -3.31 -4.36 8.28
C ALA A 122 -4.22 -3.57 7.32
N PHE A 123 -4.67 -4.19 6.23
CA PHE A 123 -5.57 -3.55 5.28
C PHE A 123 -6.93 -3.23 5.89
N ILE A 124 -7.58 -4.20 6.55
CA ILE A 124 -8.86 -3.98 7.22
C ILE A 124 -8.71 -3.02 8.41
N GLY A 125 -7.65 -3.19 9.21
CA GLY A 125 -7.33 -2.34 10.34
C GLY A 125 -7.13 -0.87 9.95
N SER A 126 -6.63 -0.60 8.74
CA SER A 126 -6.47 0.78 8.25
C SER A 126 -7.81 1.52 8.11
N PHE A 127 -8.87 0.84 7.69
CA PHE A 127 -10.21 1.45 7.64
C PHE A 127 -10.77 1.71 9.05
N VAL A 128 -10.59 0.75 9.97
CA VAL A 128 -11.02 0.93 11.37
C VAL A 128 -10.29 2.11 12.01
N LEU A 129 -8.98 2.19 11.81
CA LEU A 129 -8.15 3.28 12.34
C LEU A 129 -8.55 4.63 11.74
N THR A 130 -8.87 4.68 10.46
CA THR A 130 -9.38 5.89 9.79
C THR A 130 -10.69 6.37 10.39
N ILE A 131 -11.63 5.45 10.65
CA ILE A 131 -12.91 5.78 11.29
C ILE A 131 -12.67 6.33 12.70
N LEU A 132 -11.77 5.71 13.46
CA LEU A 132 -11.41 6.19 14.81
C LEU A 132 -10.83 7.60 14.77
N PHE A 133 -9.89 7.88 13.88
CA PHE A 133 -9.33 9.22 13.71
C PHE A 133 -10.39 10.24 13.30
N TYR A 134 -11.29 9.88 12.41
CA TYR A 134 -12.38 10.75 12.00
C TYR A 134 -13.33 11.07 13.16
N LEU A 135 -13.71 10.05 13.96
CA LEU A 135 -14.60 10.24 15.12
C LEU A 135 -13.94 11.10 16.21
N ILE A 136 -12.65 10.88 16.47
CA ILE A 136 -11.88 11.69 17.42
C ILE A 136 -11.80 13.15 16.91
N GLY A 137 -11.39 13.34 15.65
CA GLY A 137 -11.28 14.67 15.07
C GLY A 137 -12.59 15.44 15.08
N ARG A 138 -13.71 14.77 14.78
CA ARG A 138 -15.04 15.40 14.83
C ARG A 138 -15.42 15.93 16.22
N ASN A 139 -14.93 15.31 17.29
CA ASN A 139 -15.22 15.74 18.64
C ASN A 139 -14.41 16.98 19.09
N PHE A 140 -13.35 17.32 18.35
CA PHE A 140 -12.49 18.48 18.63
C PHE A 140 -12.83 19.69 17.76
N PHE A 141 -13.65 19.55 16.72
CA PHE A 141 -14.12 20.57 15.79
C PHE A 141 -15.65 20.64 15.76
#